data_54ec9fe293681ecd9062cb4c2a11d716
#
_entry.id   54ec9fe293681ecd9062cb4c2a11d716
#
_cell.length_a   1.000
_cell.length_b   1.000
_cell.length_c   1.000
_cell.angle_alpha   90.00
_cell.angle_beta   90.00
_cell.angle_gamma   90.00
#
_symmetry.space_group_name_H-M   'P 1'
#
loop_
_entity.id
_entity.type
_entity.pdbx_description
1 polymer ?
#
loop_
_entity_poly.entity_id
_entity_poly.type
_entity_poly.pdbx_seq_one_letter_code
_entity_poly.pdbx_strand_id
1 'polypeptide(L)'
;MLSREKENTRIQVERERLKSTLLRSISHDLRTPLTGITGSAGFLLDNLGIMDEATIKSMLKDICSDSEWLSTMVENLLNLTRIQEGRLDINKKKEVVDDLVASAVRLVSNRVGNHTLKMETPEDILLVSVDGRLFIQVLVNLLDNAFRHSGTGTTVTLRVKQDGNCLKFVVSDNGIGIPNDKIDKIFDNFFTTAYENGDKQRGVGLGLTICKAMVEAQGGTIRAFNSPQGGAVFEVSMPMEDRKDE
;
A
#
# COMPACT_ATOMS: atom_id res chain seq x y z
N MET A 1 -23.45 -19.92 -30.36
CA MET A 1 -22.11 -19.42 -30.70
C MET A 1 -22.05 -17.89 -30.66
N LEU A 2 -22.91 -17.16 -31.36
CA LEU A 2 -22.95 -15.68 -31.43
C LEU A 2 -23.04 -14.95 -30.07
N SER A 3 -23.66 -15.52 -29.06
CA SER A 3 -23.79 -14.90 -27.72
C SER A 3 -22.47 -14.93 -26.93
N ARG A 4 -21.70 -16.01 -27.03
CA ARG A 4 -20.37 -16.14 -26.39
C ARG A 4 -19.32 -15.23 -27.05
N GLU A 5 -19.39 -15.10 -28.37
CA GLU A 5 -18.49 -14.21 -29.13
C GLU A 5 -18.71 -12.73 -28.79
N LYS A 6 -19.99 -12.32 -28.70
CA LYS A 6 -20.35 -10.96 -28.24
C LYS A 6 -19.90 -10.68 -26.80
N GLU A 7 -20.05 -11.64 -25.89
CA GLU A 7 -19.62 -11.51 -24.50
C GLU A 7 -18.09 -11.39 -24.40
N ASN A 8 -17.35 -12.22 -25.13
CA ASN A 8 -15.87 -12.14 -25.17
C ASN A 8 -15.38 -10.81 -25.76
N THR A 9 -16.02 -10.33 -26.82
CA THR A 9 -15.69 -9.03 -27.41
C THR A 9 -15.99 -7.88 -26.45
N ARG A 10 -17.09 -7.94 -25.71
CA ARG A 10 -17.44 -6.94 -24.71
C ARG A 10 -16.41 -6.90 -23.56
N ILE A 11 -16.03 -8.06 -23.05
CA ILE A 11 -14.99 -8.17 -22.01
C ILE A 11 -13.63 -7.61 -22.53
N GLN A 12 -13.30 -7.88 -23.79
CA GLN A 12 -12.06 -7.40 -24.38
C GLN A 12 -12.06 -5.87 -24.58
N VAL A 13 -13.15 -5.30 -25.04
CA VAL A 13 -13.33 -3.83 -25.16
C VAL A 13 -13.29 -3.15 -23.79
N GLU A 14 -13.88 -3.77 -22.77
CA GLU A 14 -13.89 -3.23 -21.42
C GLU A 14 -12.48 -3.26 -20.79
N ARG A 15 -11.72 -4.34 -21.02
CA ARG A 15 -10.31 -4.44 -20.64
C ARG A 15 -9.44 -3.37 -21.33
N GLU A 16 -9.62 -3.15 -22.62
CA GLU A 16 -8.89 -2.12 -23.39
C GLU A 16 -9.22 -0.70 -22.90
N ARG A 17 -10.51 -0.42 -22.62
CA ARG A 17 -10.93 0.86 -22.02
C ARG A 17 -10.32 1.09 -20.64
N LEU A 18 -10.36 0.07 -19.80
CA LEU A 18 -9.70 0.12 -18.48
C LEU A 18 -8.20 0.40 -18.67
N LYS A 19 -7.50 -0.34 -19.53
CA LYS A 19 -6.08 -0.15 -19.78
C LYS A 19 -5.76 1.28 -20.25
N SER A 20 -6.57 1.83 -21.16
CA SER A 20 -6.38 3.21 -21.66
C SER A 20 -6.61 4.25 -20.57
N THR A 21 -7.65 4.10 -19.74
CA THR A 21 -7.94 4.98 -18.61
C THR A 21 -6.81 4.92 -17.59
N LEU A 22 -6.28 3.72 -17.34
CA LEU A 22 -5.14 3.46 -16.47
C LEU A 22 -3.88 4.21 -16.89
N LEU A 23 -3.50 4.07 -18.17
CA LEU A 23 -2.32 4.74 -18.71
C LEU A 23 -2.44 6.26 -18.63
N ARG A 24 -3.64 6.81 -18.79
CA ARG A 24 -3.90 8.25 -18.66
C ARG A 24 -3.75 8.72 -17.21
N SER A 25 -4.34 8.01 -16.25
CA SER A 25 -4.24 8.34 -14.81
C SER A 25 -2.78 8.24 -14.34
N ILE A 26 -2.10 7.13 -14.64
CA ILE A 26 -0.69 6.92 -14.31
C ILE A 26 0.18 8.04 -14.89
N SER A 27 -0.03 8.41 -16.16
CA SER A 27 0.76 9.47 -16.80
C SER A 27 0.56 10.82 -16.15
N HIS A 28 -0.67 11.12 -15.72
CA HIS A 28 -0.98 12.36 -14.99
C HIS A 28 -0.29 12.35 -13.62
N ASP A 29 -0.41 11.25 -12.88
CA ASP A 29 0.08 11.14 -11.50
C ASP A 29 1.61 11.06 -11.42
N LEU A 30 2.27 10.51 -12.47
CA LEU A 30 3.72 10.58 -12.61
C LEU A 30 4.22 12.00 -12.96
N ARG A 31 3.47 12.74 -13.77
CA ARG A 31 3.88 14.08 -14.22
C ARG A 31 3.95 15.07 -13.07
N THR A 32 3.02 15.00 -12.12
CA THR A 32 2.94 15.97 -11.01
C THR A 32 4.20 15.99 -10.15
N PRO A 33 4.67 14.87 -9.55
CA PRO A 33 5.91 14.87 -8.78
C PRO A 33 7.14 15.16 -9.64
N LEU A 34 7.16 14.69 -10.89
CA LEU A 34 8.27 14.99 -11.81
C LEU A 34 8.39 16.49 -12.08
N THR A 35 7.27 17.17 -12.25
CA THR A 35 7.24 18.63 -12.38
C THR A 35 7.68 19.32 -11.09
N GLY A 36 7.28 18.80 -9.92
CA GLY A 36 7.72 19.29 -8.61
C GLY A 36 9.24 19.17 -8.44
N ILE A 37 9.79 17.98 -8.72
CA ILE A 37 11.25 17.73 -8.66
C ILE A 37 12.00 18.70 -9.58
N THR A 38 11.57 18.77 -10.86
CA THR A 38 12.25 19.61 -11.86
C THR A 38 12.15 21.08 -11.51
N GLY A 39 10.97 21.56 -11.06
CA GLY A 39 10.75 22.93 -10.64
C GLY A 39 11.57 23.30 -9.42
N SER A 40 11.57 22.47 -8.38
CA SER A 40 12.35 22.71 -7.16
C SER A 40 13.85 22.68 -7.43
N ALA A 41 14.32 21.73 -8.24
CA ALA A 41 15.73 21.65 -8.61
C ALA A 41 16.17 22.85 -9.45
N GLY A 42 15.35 23.30 -10.44
CA GLY A 42 15.62 24.48 -11.25
C GLY A 42 15.67 25.75 -10.38
N PHE A 43 14.68 25.91 -9.50
CA PHE A 43 14.64 27.06 -8.59
C PHE A 43 15.86 27.11 -7.65
N LEU A 44 16.30 25.95 -7.14
CA LEU A 44 17.51 25.86 -6.33
C LEU A 44 18.75 26.27 -7.13
N LEU A 45 18.89 25.80 -8.37
CA LEU A 45 20.04 26.15 -9.24
C LEU A 45 20.12 27.65 -9.50
N ASP A 46 18.98 28.28 -9.78
CA ASP A 46 18.92 29.69 -10.13
C ASP A 46 19.13 30.64 -8.93
N ASN A 47 18.88 30.16 -7.69
CA ASN A 47 18.86 30.99 -6.49
C ASN A 47 19.81 30.54 -5.37
N LEU A 48 20.73 29.62 -5.63
CA LEU A 48 21.58 28.98 -4.60
C LEU A 48 22.38 29.99 -3.75
N GLY A 49 22.74 31.13 -4.31
CA GLY A 49 23.54 32.18 -3.63
C GLY A 49 22.75 33.18 -2.78
N ILE A 50 21.42 33.15 -2.85
CA ILE A 50 20.54 34.13 -2.17
C ILE A 50 19.52 33.47 -1.22
N MET A 51 19.45 32.13 -1.20
CA MET A 51 18.52 31.39 -0.35
C MET A 51 19.14 31.07 1.00
N ASP A 52 18.29 31.04 2.03
CA ASP A 52 18.69 30.56 3.35
C ASP A 52 18.77 29.02 3.37
N GLU A 53 19.59 28.48 4.26
CA GLU A 53 19.84 27.04 4.38
C GLU A 53 18.57 26.24 4.72
N ALA A 54 17.64 26.82 5.49
CA ALA A 54 16.40 26.15 5.89
C ALA A 54 15.49 25.91 4.67
N THR A 55 15.37 26.90 3.80
CA THR A 55 14.60 26.81 2.55
C THR A 55 15.24 25.82 1.58
N ILE A 56 16.55 25.83 1.42
CA ILE A 56 17.28 24.85 0.60
C ILE A 56 17.00 23.44 1.11
N LYS A 57 17.14 23.22 2.41
CA LYS A 57 16.91 21.91 3.04
C LYS A 57 15.47 21.42 2.90
N SER A 58 14.49 22.33 2.99
CA SER A 58 13.09 22.01 2.77
C SER A 58 12.85 21.54 1.34
N MET A 59 13.34 22.30 0.34
CA MET A 59 13.16 21.94 -1.08
C MET A 59 13.88 20.64 -1.45
N LEU A 60 15.07 20.39 -0.90
CA LEU A 60 15.75 19.10 -1.09
C LEU A 60 14.96 17.92 -0.49
N LYS A 61 14.32 18.11 0.67
CA LYS A 61 13.44 17.09 1.26
C LYS A 61 12.23 16.81 0.37
N ASP A 62 11.63 17.85 -0.23
CA ASP A 62 10.50 17.69 -1.13
C ASP A 62 10.92 16.92 -2.39
N ILE A 63 12.08 17.21 -2.97
CA ILE A 63 12.66 16.46 -4.11
C ILE A 63 12.88 14.99 -3.74
N CYS A 64 13.47 14.70 -2.57
CA CYS A 64 13.69 13.34 -2.12
C CYS A 64 12.36 12.59 -1.93
N SER A 65 11.39 13.22 -1.27
CA SER A 65 10.05 12.65 -1.03
C SER A 65 9.32 12.33 -2.34
N ASP A 66 9.34 13.25 -3.31
CA ASP A 66 8.74 13.04 -4.63
C ASP A 66 9.44 11.92 -5.41
N SER A 67 10.76 11.81 -5.30
CA SER A 67 11.55 10.75 -5.94
C SER A 67 11.27 9.37 -5.33
N GLU A 68 11.19 9.26 -4.00
CA GLU A 68 10.82 8.03 -3.30
C GLU A 68 9.39 7.59 -3.66
N TRP A 69 8.47 8.56 -3.75
CA TRP A 69 7.10 8.28 -4.16
C TRP A 69 7.03 7.73 -5.58
N LEU A 70 7.77 8.33 -6.54
CA LEU A 70 7.87 7.85 -7.92
C LEU A 70 8.42 6.43 -7.99
N SER A 71 9.49 6.13 -7.25
CA SER A 71 10.07 4.80 -7.18
C SER A 71 9.05 3.77 -6.69
N THR A 72 8.34 4.07 -5.61
CA THR A 72 7.29 3.20 -5.07
C THR A 72 6.16 2.98 -6.09
N MET A 73 5.77 4.03 -6.81
CA MET A 73 4.74 3.94 -7.83
C MET A 73 5.15 3.04 -9.01
N VAL A 74 6.39 3.17 -9.49
CA VAL A 74 6.92 2.30 -10.55
C VAL A 74 6.97 0.85 -10.11
N GLU A 75 7.45 0.56 -8.90
CA GLU A 75 7.44 -0.79 -8.34
C GLU A 75 6.04 -1.38 -8.24
N ASN A 76 5.07 -0.58 -7.76
CA ASN A 76 3.68 -0.97 -7.69
C ASN A 76 3.11 -1.32 -9.07
N LEU A 77 3.42 -0.53 -10.09
CA LEU A 77 2.98 -0.80 -11.46
C LEU A 77 3.60 -2.08 -12.04
N LEU A 78 4.90 -2.30 -11.80
CA LEU A 78 5.59 -3.52 -12.22
C LEU A 78 5.02 -4.76 -11.53
N ASN A 79 4.71 -4.67 -10.24
CA ASN A 79 4.09 -5.76 -9.51
C ASN A 79 2.67 -6.04 -10.02
N LEU A 80 1.87 -5.01 -10.28
CA LEU A 80 0.54 -5.16 -10.85
C LEU A 80 0.59 -5.86 -12.22
N THR A 81 1.51 -5.46 -13.09
CA THR A 81 1.65 -6.10 -14.43
C THR A 81 2.07 -7.56 -14.31
N ARG A 82 3.02 -7.89 -13.42
CA ARG A 82 3.44 -9.27 -13.16
C ARG A 82 2.30 -10.15 -12.62
N ILE A 83 1.47 -9.59 -11.73
CA ILE A 83 0.29 -10.27 -11.20
C ILE A 83 -0.73 -10.53 -12.32
N GLN A 84 -1.04 -9.53 -13.14
CA GLN A 84 -2.00 -9.66 -14.25
C GLN A 84 -1.56 -10.65 -15.32
N GLU A 85 -0.26 -10.78 -15.54
CA GLU A 85 0.33 -11.74 -16.47
C GLU A 85 0.51 -13.15 -15.87
N GLY A 86 0.16 -13.35 -14.59
CA GLY A 86 0.42 -14.60 -13.88
C GLY A 86 1.90 -14.93 -13.70
N ARG A 87 2.77 -13.93 -13.78
CA ARG A 87 4.24 -14.04 -13.73
C ARG A 87 4.84 -13.58 -12.40
N LEU A 88 4.00 -13.41 -11.37
CA LEU A 88 4.52 -13.11 -10.05
C LEU A 88 5.26 -14.34 -9.52
N ASP A 89 6.59 -14.28 -9.54
CA ASP A 89 7.44 -15.32 -8.97
C ASP A 89 7.40 -15.20 -7.44
N ILE A 90 6.72 -16.16 -6.80
CA ILE A 90 6.51 -16.18 -5.36
C ILE A 90 7.42 -17.24 -4.74
N ASN A 91 8.40 -16.80 -3.99
CA ASN A 91 9.33 -17.67 -3.29
C ASN A 91 8.95 -17.75 -1.80
N LYS A 92 7.96 -18.61 -1.48
CA LYS A 92 7.54 -18.82 -0.10
C LYS A 92 8.61 -19.55 0.70
N LYS A 93 8.88 -19.03 1.90
CA LYS A 93 9.76 -19.63 2.90
C LYS A 93 9.11 -19.52 4.28
N LYS A 94 9.53 -20.33 5.21
CA LYS A 94 9.18 -20.18 6.62
C LYS A 94 9.90 -18.96 7.16
N GLU A 95 9.16 -17.88 7.38
CA GLU A 95 9.67 -16.62 7.90
C GLU A 95 9.21 -16.45 9.35
N VAL A 96 10.08 -15.86 10.18
CA VAL A 96 9.74 -15.48 11.55
C VAL A 96 8.87 -14.22 11.50
N VAL A 97 7.72 -14.29 12.16
CA VAL A 97 6.73 -13.19 12.14
C VAL A 97 7.32 -11.89 12.70
N ASP A 98 8.06 -11.96 13.78
CA ASP A 98 8.67 -10.77 14.41
C ASP A 98 9.69 -10.09 13.49
N ASP A 99 10.44 -10.85 12.69
CA ASP A 99 11.40 -10.29 11.73
C ASP A 99 10.69 -9.56 10.58
N LEU A 100 9.56 -10.11 10.11
CA LEU A 100 8.72 -9.46 9.09
C LEU A 100 8.14 -8.15 9.62
N VAL A 101 7.57 -8.18 10.83
CA VAL A 101 6.99 -7.00 11.49
C VAL A 101 8.07 -5.94 11.76
N ALA A 102 9.20 -6.33 12.35
CA ALA A 102 10.30 -5.41 12.63
C ALA A 102 10.86 -4.78 11.35
N SER A 103 10.95 -5.55 10.26
CA SER A 103 11.41 -5.04 8.96
C SER A 103 10.43 -4.03 8.38
N ALA A 104 9.12 -4.31 8.41
CA ALA A 104 8.09 -3.38 7.94
C ALA A 104 8.09 -2.08 8.75
N VAL A 105 8.13 -2.17 10.09
CA VAL A 105 8.16 -1.02 11.00
C VAL A 105 9.41 -0.15 10.76
N ARG A 106 10.57 -0.76 10.56
CA ARG A 106 11.81 -0.03 10.25
C ARG A 106 11.69 0.77 8.95
N LEU A 107 11.06 0.21 7.91
CA LEU A 107 10.88 0.88 6.62
C LEU A 107 9.92 2.08 6.70
N VAL A 108 8.95 2.06 7.63
CA VAL A 108 8.01 3.18 7.79
C VAL A 108 8.41 4.16 8.89
N SER A 109 9.47 3.91 9.66
CA SER A 109 9.87 4.69 10.83
C SER A 109 9.98 6.21 10.56
N ASN A 110 10.51 6.58 9.40
CA ASN A 110 10.64 7.99 8.99
C ASN A 110 9.32 8.62 8.53
N ARG A 111 8.26 7.82 8.35
CA ARG A 111 6.95 8.24 7.84
C ARG A 111 5.89 8.34 8.93
N VAL A 112 6.20 7.90 10.15
CA VAL A 112 5.29 7.97 11.31
C VAL A 112 4.84 9.40 11.61
N GLY A 113 5.72 10.39 11.40
CA GLY A 113 5.39 11.80 11.59
C GLY A 113 4.86 12.07 13.01
N ASN A 114 3.66 12.67 13.10
CA ASN A 114 2.99 12.99 14.36
C ASN A 114 2.10 11.84 14.90
N HIS A 115 2.12 10.67 14.27
CA HIS A 115 1.34 9.51 14.73
C HIS A 115 2.10 8.73 15.81
N THR A 116 1.36 7.91 16.56
CA THR A 116 1.95 6.91 17.46
C THR A 116 1.81 5.54 16.81
N LEU A 117 2.92 4.84 16.61
CA LEU A 117 2.91 3.45 16.13
C LEU A 117 3.04 2.50 17.31
N LYS A 118 2.06 1.59 17.46
CA LYS A 118 2.07 0.50 18.45
C LYS A 118 2.23 -0.83 17.77
N MET A 119 2.99 -1.73 18.37
CA MET A 119 3.15 -3.12 17.94
C MET A 119 2.63 -4.04 19.03
N GLU A 120 1.85 -5.04 18.66
CA GLU A 120 1.31 -6.06 19.54
C GLU A 120 1.51 -7.42 18.87
N THR A 121 2.58 -8.12 19.23
CA THR A 121 2.90 -9.48 18.77
C THR A 121 2.80 -10.46 19.94
N PRO A 122 2.44 -11.73 19.69
CA PRO A 122 2.52 -12.78 20.73
C PRO A 122 3.96 -12.96 21.22
N GLU A 123 4.09 -13.46 22.45
CA GLU A 123 5.41 -13.77 23.04
C GLU A 123 6.05 -15.02 22.40
N ASP A 124 5.24 -15.90 21.84
CA ASP A 124 5.70 -17.13 21.16
C ASP A 124 6.29 -16.82 19.78
N ILE A 125 7.35 -17.54 19.41
CA ILE A 125 7.92 -17.46 18.07
C ILE A 125 6.94 -18.10 17.08
N LEU A 126 6.36 -17.27 16.22
CA LEU A 126 5.44 -17.68 15.18
C LEU A 126 6.14 -17.73 13.82
N LEU A 127 5.83 -18.76 13.04
CA LEU A 127 6.31 -18.92 11.67
C LEU A 127 5.15 -18.83 10.68
N VAL A 128 5.40 -18.18 9.55
CA VAL A 128 4.46 -18.08 8.44
C VAL A 128 5.15 -18.44 7.12
N SER A 129 4.47 -19.17 6.24
CA SER A 129 5.01 -19.54 4.92
C SER A 129 4.63 -18.48 3.89
N VAL A 130 5.53 -17.54 3.65
CA VAL A 130 5.34 -16.40 2.75
C VAL A 130 6.61 -16.06 1.96
N ASP A 131 6.45 -15.31 0.87
CA ASP A 131 7.55 -14.53 0.31
C ASP A 131 7.75 -13.29 1.19
N GLY A 132 8.78 -13.30 2.03
CA GLY A 132 9.02 -12.26 3.04
C GLY A 132 9.10 -10.87 2.44
N ARG A 133 9.70 -10.72 1.25
CA ARG A 133 9.82 -9.43 0.56
C ARG A 133 8.45 -8.86 0.17
N LEU A 134 7.61 -9.68 -0.46
CA LEU A 134 6.26 -9.28 -0.87
C LEU A 134 5.37 -9.02 0.34
N PHE A 135 5.52 -9.82 1.39
CA PHE A 135 4.73 -9.68 2.60
C PHE A 135 5.10 -8.42 3.40
N ILE A 136 6.38 -8.10 3.53
CA ILE A 136 6.85 -6.83 4.12
C ILE A 136 6.27 -5.66 3.34
N GLN A 137 6.24 -5.71 2.00
CA GLN A 137 5.63 -4.65 1.18
C GLN A 137 4.13 -4.49 1.45
N VAL A 138 3.40 -5.59 1.67
CA VAL A 138 1.98 -5.52 2.09
C VAL A 138 1.85 -4.77 3.42
N LEU A 139 2.63 -5.14 4.43
CA LEU A 139 2.59 -4.48 5.75
C LEU A 139 2.95 -2.99 5.66
N VAL A 140 4.00 -2.64 4.90
CA VAL A 140 4.40 -1.24 4.65
C VAL A 140 3.27 -0.45 3.99
N ASN A 141 2.64 -1.00 2.95
CA ASN A 141 1.54 -0.32 2.27
C ASN A 141 0.33 -0.09 3.20
N LEU A 142 0.00 -1.07 4.06
CA LEU A 142 -1.10 -0.93 5.02
C LEU A 142 -0.78 0.10 6.10
N LEU A 143 0.44 0.13 6.61
CA LEU A 143 0.90 1.12 7.59
C LEU A 143 0.93 2.54 6.99
N ASP A 144 1.48 2.70 5.79
CA ASP A 144 1.48 3.99 5.07
C ASP A 144 0.05 4.49 4.81
N ASN A 145 -0.85 3.57 4.45
CA ASN A 145 -2.27 3.90 4.26
C ASN A 145 -2.89 4.41 5.56
N ALA A 146 -2.63 3.75 6.69
CA ALA A 146 -3.12 4.18 8.00
C ALA A 146 -2.56 5.57 8.38
N PHE A 147 -1.26 5.83 8.22
CA PHE A 147 -0.68 7.16 8.51
C PHE A 147 -1.27 8.27 7.63
N ARG A 148 -1.57 7.99 6.36
CA ARG A 148 -2.09 8.99 5.43
C ARG A 148 -3.56 9.32 5.67
N HIS A 149 -4.38 8.35 6.07
CA HIS A 149 -5.83 8.49 6.06
C HIS A 149 -6.48 8.59 7.44
N SER A 150 -5.74 8.32 8.53
CA SER A 150 -6.31 8.37 9.88
C SER A 150 -6.45 9.78 10.47
N GLY A 151 -5.77 10.78 9.89
CA GLY A 151 -5.69 12.14 10.44
C GLY A 151 -4.53 12.33 11.41
N THR A 152 -4.18 13.58 11.67
CA THR A 152 -2.98 13.95 12.45
C THR A 152 -3.09 13.52 13.92
N GLY A 153 -2.02 13.00 14.50
CA GLY A 153 -1.93 12.66 15.93
C GLY A 153 -2.65 11.38 16.34
N THR A 154 -3.04 10.55 15.37
CA THR A 154 -3.70 9.27 15.63
C THR A 154 -2.72 8.17 16.06
N THR A 155 -3.26 7.11 16.67
CA THR A 155 -2.51 5.89 16.97
C THR A 155 -2.79 4.86 15.89
N VAL A 156 -1.72 4.34 15.28
CA VAL A 156 -1.75 3.21 14.36
C VAL A 156 -1.19 1.99 15.09
N THR A 157 -1.92 0.88 15.07
CA THR A 157 -1.54 -0.36 15.75
C THR A 157 -1.35 -1.47 14.72
N LEU A 158 -0.18 -2.10 14.71
CA LEU A 158 0.07 -3.36 14.01
C LEU A 158 0.01 -4.48 15.03
N ARG A 159 -1.03 -5.31 14.95
CA ARG A 159 -1.24 -6.47 15.83
C ARG A 159 -1.12 -7.75 15.05
N VAL A 160 -0.43 -8.74 15.63
CA VAL A 160 -0.42 -10.12 15.14
C VAL A 160 -1.11 -11.01 16.14
N LYS A 161 -1.96 -11.89 15.68
CA LYS A 161 -2.62 -12.91 16.52
C LYS A 161 -2.81 -14.20 15.74
N GLN A 162 -2.76 -15.30 16.47
CA GLN A 162 -3.15 -16.59 15.94
C GLN A 162 -4.65 -16.78 16.10
N ASP A 163 -5.32 -17.26 15.05
CA ASP A 163 -6.75 -17.57 15.05
C ASP A 163 -6.94 -18.91 14.33
N GLY A 164 -7.04 -19.97 15.12
CA GLY A 164 -7.06 -21.35 14.62
C GLY A 164 -5.79 -21.68 13.84
N ASN A 165 -5.95 -22.11 12.58
CA ASN A 165 -4.84 -22.44 11.69
C ASN A 165 -4.41 -21.26 10.79
N CYS A 166 -4.69 -20.03 11.21
CA CYS A 166 -4.31 -18.81 10.51
C CYS A 166 -3.57 -17.84 11.43
N LEU A 167 -2.64 -17.09 10.84
CA LEU A 167 -2.08 -15.89 11.45
C LEU A 167 -2.78 -14.67 10.87
N LYS A 168 -3.27 -13.81 11.76
CA LYS A 168 -3.91 -12.55 11.41
C LYS A 168 -2.97 -11.39 11.71
N PHE A 169 -2.65 -10.62 10.67
CA PHE A 169 -1.94 -9.37 10.76
C PHE A 169 -2.95 -8.24 10.62
N VAL A 170 -3.12 -7.45 11.66
CA VAL A 170 -4.14 -6.41 11.76
C VAL A 170 -3.48 -5.06 11.86
N VAL A 171 -3.67 -4.22 10.86
CA VAL A 171 -3.30 -2.80 10.91
C VAL A 171 -4.57 -2.01 11.19
N SER A 172 -4.59 -1.27 12.29
CA SER A 172 -5.74 -0.47 12.69
C SER A 172 -5.31 0.94 13.09
N ASP A 173 -6.16 1.90 12.86
CA ASP A 173 -6.02 3.27 13.34
C ASP A 173 -7.23 3.67 14.19
N ASN A 174 -7.12 4.79 14.91
CA ASN A 174 -8.20 5.40 15.65
C ASN A 174 -8.68 6.71 15.01
N GLY A 175 -8.58 6.81 13.70
CA GLY A 175 -8.96 7.97 12.90
C GLY A 175 -10.43 7.98 12.49
N ILE A 176 -10.70 8.63 11.36
CA ILE A 176 -12.06 8.83 10.83
C ILE A 176 -12.71 7.57 10.25
N GLY A 177 -11.92 6.52 9.98
CA GLY A 177 -12.40 5.30 9.34
C GLY A 177 -12.66 5.44 7.84
N ILE A 178 -13.28 4.40 7.27
CA ILE A 178 -13.62 4.30 5.85
C ILE A 178 -15.12 4.58 5.68
N PRO A 179 -15.55 5.45 4.75
CA PRO A 179 -16.97 5.61 4.44
C PRO A 179 -17.63 4.26 4.10
N ASN A 180 -18.79 3.97 4.69
CA ASN A 180 -19.42 2.65 4.57
C ASN A 180 -19.76 2.25 3.14
N ASP A 181 -20.11 3.21 2.28
CA ASP A 181 -20.40 3.02 0.86
C ASP A 181 -19.14 2.73 0.01
N LYS A 182 -17.95 2.86 0.61
CA LYS A 182 -16.65 2.71 -0.05
C LYS A 182 -15.89 1.46 0.40
N ILE A 183 -16.25 0.84 1.53
CA ILE A 183 -15.52 -0.31 2.12
C ILE A 183 -15.32 -1.44 1.10
N ASP A 184 -16.33 -1.79 0.34
CA ASP A 184 -16.26 -2.87 -0.66
C ASP A 184 -15.40 -2.52 -1.89
N LYS A 185 -15.16 -1.22 -2.10
CA LYS A 185 -14.47 -0.70 -3.29
C LYS A 185 -13.01 -0.34 -3.06
N ILE A 186 -12.55 -0.26 -1.80
CA ILE A 186 -11.18 0.21 -1.50
C ILE A 186 -10.08 -0.68 -2.06
N PHE A 187 -10.41 -1.93 -2.40
CA PHE A 187 -9.49 -2.87 -3.05
C PHE A 187 -9.62 -2.88 -4.57
N ASP A 188 -10.54 -2.11 -5.14
CA ASP A 188 -10.68 -1.98 -6.58
C ASP A 188 -9.49 -1.18 -7.16
N ASN A 189 -9.14 -1.50 -8.40
CA ASN A 189 -8.07 -0.79 -9.08
C ASN A 189 -8.38 0.71 -9.16
N PHE A 190 -7.41 1.54 -8.75
CA PHE A 190 -7.48 3.01 -8.86
C PHE A 190 -8.57 3.67 -8.01
N PHE A 191 -9.10 2.96 -7.04
CA PHE A 191 -10.00 3.57 -6.09
C PHE A 191 -9.22 4.50 -5.15
N THR A 192 -9.58 5.77 -5.12
CA THR A 192 -9.03 6.77 -4.20
C THR A 192 -10.12 7.74 -3.78
N THR A 193 -10.09 8.16 -2.53
CA THR A 193 -10.97 9.20 -2.00
C THR A 193 -10.39 10.61 -2.14
N ALA A 194 -9.14 10.73 -2.60
CA ALA A 194 -8.42 12.00 -2.68
C ALA A 194 -9.06 13.03 -3.62
N TYR A 195 -9.77 12.60 -4.66
CA TYR A 195 -10.44 13.51 -5.61
C TYR A 195 -11.65 14.25 -5.01
N GLU A 196 -12.28 13.72 -3.96
CA GLU A 196 -13.49 14.30 -3.38
C GLU A 196 -13.19 15.36 -2.31
N ASN A 197 -12.05 15.29 -1.66
CA ASN A 197 -11.73 16.14 -0.50
C ASN A 197 -10.78 17.30 -0.81
N GLY A 198 -10.35 17.49 -2.06
CA GLY A 198 -9.41 18.56 -2.43
C GLY A 198 -8.04 18.44 -1.75
N ASP A 199 -7.79 17.34 -1.08
CA ASP A 199 -6.56 17.09 -0.33
C ASP A 199 -5.41 16.77 -1.30
N LYS A 200 -4.29 17.47 -1.12
CA LYS A 200 -3.06 17.25 -1.90
C LYS A 200 -2.37 15.91 -1.63
N GLN A 201 -3.04 14.99 -0.91
CA GLN A 201 -2.48 13.69 -0.59
C GLN A 201 -2.51 12.78 -1.83
N ARG A 202 -1.34 12.62 -2.43
CA ARG A 202 -1.11 11.84 -3.65
C ARG A 202 -1.31 10.34 -3.36
N GLY A 203 -2.34 9.74 -3.95
CA GLY A 203 -2.56 8.30 -3.91
C GLY A 203 -3.15 7.82 -5.23
N VAL A 204 -2.47 6.90 -5.92
CA VAL A 204 -2.89 6.34 -7.23
C VAL A 204 -4.01 5.31 -7.08
N GLY A 205 -4.38 4.95 -5.85
CA GLY A 205 -5.36 3.89 -5.60
C GLY A 205 -4.88 2.49 -5.99
N LEU A 206 -3.56 2.28 -6.11
CA LEU A 206 -2.98 0.98 -6.46
C LEU A 206 -2.52 0.18 -5.23
N GLY A 207 -2.19 0.85 -4.12
CA GLY A 207 -1.56 0.21 -2.97
C GLY A 207 -2.39 -0.94 -2.39
N LEU A 208 -3.67 -0.72 -2.12
CA LEU A 208 -4.56 -1.74 -1.54
C LEU A 208 -4.89 -2.87 -2.53
N THR A 209 -5.08 -2.55 -3.80
CA THR A 209 -5.28 -3.55 -4.85
C THR A 209 -4.07 -4.50 -4.96
N ILE A 210 -2.86 -3.95 -4.90
CA ILE A 210 -1.62 -4.72 -4.93
C ILE A 210 -1.47 -5.56 -3.66
N CYS A 211 -1.81 -5.00 -2.48
CA CYS A 211 -1.84 -5.75 -1.23
C CYS A 211 -2.76 -6.98 -1.36
N LYS A 212 -3.98 -6.79 -1.86
CA LYS A 212 -4.94 -7.88 -2.07
C LYS A 212 -4.36 -8.95 -2.99
N ALA A 213 -3.85 -8.56 -4.14
CA ALA A 213 -3.30 -9.48 -5.11
C ALA A 213 -2.06 -10.24 -4.58
N MET A 214 -1.15 -9.56 -3.85
CA MET A 214 0.02 -10.21 -3.23
C MET A 214 -0.37 -11.18 -2.12
N VAL A 215 -1.38 -10.85 -1.32
CA VAL A 215 -1.87 -11.73 -0.24
C VAL A 215 -2.57 -12.95 -0.84
N GLU A 216 -3.48 -12.76 -1.80
CA GLU A 216 -4.21 -13.84 -2.47
C GLU A 216 -3.27 -14.77 -3.23
N ALA A 217 -2.27 -14.23 -3.93
CA ALA A 217 -1.26 -15.02 -4.64
C ALA A 217 -0.41 -15.89 -3.68
N GLN A 218 -0.32 -15.51 -2.42
CA GLN A 218 0.34 -16.29 -1.37
C GLN A 218 -0.63 -17.22 -0.60
N GLY A 219 -1.91 -17.28 -0.99
CA GLY A 219 -2.93 -18.15 -0.40
C GLY A 219 -3.57 -17.58 0.86
N GLY A 220 -3.38 -16.29 1.13
CA GLY A 220 -4.03 -15.56 2.20
C GLY A 220 -5.29 -14.83 1.76
N THR A 221 -5.89 -14.11 2.68
CA THR A 221 -7.03 -13.21 2.43
C THR A 221 -6.80 -11.86 3.11
N ILE A 222 -7.36 -10.80 2.53
CA ILE A 222 -7.34 -9.46 3.12
C ILE A 222 -8.76 -8.90 3.15
N ARG A 223 -9.10 -8.22 4.24
CA ARG A 223 -10.37 -7.52 4.39
C ARG A 223 -10.18 -6.19 5.11
N ALA A 224 -11.14 -5.28 4.95
CA ALA A 224 -11.17 -4.03 5.68
C ALA A 224 -12.55 -3.78 6.25
N PHE A 225 -12.60 -3.11 7.39
CA PHE A 225 -13.83 -2.72 8.07
C PHE A 225 -13.53 -1.56 9.03
N ASN A 226 -14.57 -0.93 9.56
CA ASN A 226 -14.42 0.07 10.59
C ASN A 226 -14.48 -0.57 11.98
N SER A 227 -13.62 -0.10 12.89
CA SER A 227 -13.68 -0.48 14.29
C SER A 227 -14.94 0.09 14.95
N PRO A 228 -15.63 -0.65 15.83
CA PRO A 228 -16.72 -0.09 16.63
C PRO A 228 -16.31 1.10 17.52
N GLN A 229 -15.01 1.20 17.81
CA GLN A 229 -14.42 2.28 18.60
C GLN A 229 -13.95 3.46 17.75
N GLY A 230 -14.18 3.42 16.42
CA GLY A 230 -13.69 4.38 15.45
C GLY A 230 -12.39 3.93 14.77
N GLY A 231 -12.14 4.49 13.57
CA GLY A 231 -10.97 4.18 12.76
C GLY A 231 -11.14 3.00 11.81
N ALA A 232 -10.19 2.84 10.90
CA ALA A 232 -10.15 1.77 9.93
C ALA A 232 -9.34 0.57 10.45
N VAL A 233 -9.73 -0.61 9.99
CA VAL A 233 -9.07 -1.88 10.29
C VAL A 233 -8.83 -2.63 8.99
N PHE A 234 -7.58 -2.99 8.73
CA PHE A 234 -7.15 -3.87 7.65
C PHE A 234 -6.64 -5.17 8.28
N GLU A 235 -7.27 -6.28 7.94
CA GLU A 235 -6.90 -7.61 8.44
C GLU A 235 -6.42 -8.49 7.30
N VAL A 236 -5.18 -8.96 7.38
CA VAL A 236 -4.58 -9.96 6.49
C VAL A 236 -4.54 -11.29 7.24
N SER A 237 -5.14 -12.33 6.66
CA SER A 237 -5.12 -13.69 7.20
C SER A 237 -4.25 -14.56 6.33
N MET A 238 -3.21 -15.16 6.91
CA MET A 238 -2.32 -16.10 6.25
C MET A 238 -2.48 -17.48 6.87
N PRO A 239 -2.62 -18.55 6.07
CA PRO A 239 -2.68 -19.90 6.62
C PRO A 239 -1.35 -20.26 7.28
N MET A 240 -1.42 -20.86 8.46
CA MET A 240 -0.29 -21.54 9.05
C MET A 240 -0.17 -22.90 8.35
N GLU A 241 1.01 -23.28 7.93
CA GLU A 241 1.22 -24.68 7.52
C GLU A 241 0.99 -25.58 8.72
N ASP A 242 0.18 -26.62 8.52
CA ASP A 242 0.06 -27.70 9.52
C ASP A 242 1.46 -28.16 9.90
N ARG A 243 1.73 -28.22 11.19
CA ARG A 243 2.84 -29.03 11.69
C ARG A 243 2.53 -30.45 11.22
N LYS A 244 3.07 -30.84 10.05
CA LYS A 244 3.22 -32.28 9.78
C LYS A 244 4.20 -32.74 10.82
N ASP A 245 3.67 -33.52 11.78
CA ASP A 245 4.48 -34.27 12.71
C ASP A 245 5.54 -35.04 11.89
N GLU A 246 6.81 -34.70 12.09
CA GLU A 246 7.93 -35.53 11.68
C GLU A 246 8.04 -36.73 12.65
#